data_a49bba5e8ce0faba1187183060136f86
#
_entry.id   a49bba5e8ce0faba1187183060136f86
#
_cell.length_a   1.000
_cell.length_b   1.000
_cell.length_c   1.000
_cell.angle_alpha   90.00
_cell.angle_beta   90.00
_cell.angle_gamma   90.00
#
_symmetry.space_group_name_H-M   'P 1'
#
loop_
_entity.id
_entity.type
_entity.pdbx_description
1 polymer ?
#
loop_
_entity_poly.entity_id
_entity_poly.type
_entity_poly.pdbx_seq_one_letter_code
_entity_poly.pdbx_strand_id
1 'polypeptide(L)'
;MSAILRRFTRPALAATAATLLLAGSSAFAQNIPAPNYDEAKVPKFELPDPLVAADGTKIETADDWRNKRRPELLDLFAREMFGKRPSVAPEKIKFEELTVDKNALGGKATRKEIRIYFDAPNAAPKADLLLYFPNDRKGPAPVFVMPNFEGNWATTDDPGVRAFEIAGHVWNAGKTPEQTRGAVKGRWSFDRIVSRGYAVATLCYEEVDADFDDGFKNGVHPLFGERSNAGDETASIAAWAWALSRALDCLETLPEIDATKAIVAGHSRLGKTALWAGAQDERFAAVISNNSGCGGAALSRREFGETVAKINKSFPHWFCGNFKKYGADVNSLPFDQHELIALIAPRPVYVASATRDTWADPKGEFLSALGADPVYRLLGTDGFGDVKEQPKPDVSVGATIRYHLRTGKHDVTDFDWIQYLDFADETVVNKR
;
A
#
# COMPACT_ATOMS: atom_id res chain seq x y z
N MET A 1 -59.64 54.34 -36.61
CA MET A 1 -59.75 55.57 -35.81
C MET A 1 -58.62 55.62 -34.84
N SER A 2 -57.84 56.66 -34.93
CA SER A 2 -56.61 57.17 -34.36
C SER A 2 -56.00 56.50 -33.14
N ALA A 3 -54.75 56.07 -33.34
CA ALA A 3 -53.78 55.72 -32.28
C ALA A 3 -53.06 56.96 -31.80
N ILE A 4 -52.90 57.15 -30.48
CA ILE A 4 -52.07 58.18 -29.90
C ILE A 4 -50.79 57.54 -29.35
N LEU A 5 -49.67 57.86 -29.97
CA LEU A 5 -48.30 57.53 -29.46
C LEU A 5 -48.00 58.50 -28.29
N ARG A 6 -47.65 57.93 -27.13
CA ARG A 6 -46.92 58.65 -26.08
C ARG A 6 -45.46 58.17 -26.01
N ARG A 7 -44.56 59.10 -26.33
CA ARG A 7 -43.13 58.95 -26.14
C ARG A 7 -42.82 59.14 -24.65
N PHE A 8 -42.13 58.15 -24.05
CA PHE A 8 -41.46 58.31 -22.76
C PHE A 8 -39.96 58.37 -22.97
N THR A 9 -39.38 59.49 -22.56
CA THR A 9 -37.95 59.78 -22.47
C THR A 9 -37.32 58.98 -21.36
N ARG A 10 -36.24 58.28 -21.66
CA ARG A 10 -35.40 57.58 -20.66
C ARG A 10 -34.31 58.53 -20.16
N PRO A 11 -34.02 58.57 -18.82
CA PRO A 11 -32.84 59.21 -18.32
C PRO A 11 -31.62 58.29 -18.48
N ALA A 12 -30.49 58.89 -18.84
CA ALA A 12 -29.20 58.21 -18.93
C ALA A 12 -28.68 57.91 -17.49
N LEU A 13 -28.44 56.63 -17.18
CA LEU A 13 -27.67 56.26 -16.01
C LEU A 13 -26.21 56.11 -16.44
N ALA A 14 -25.34 56.90 -15.81
CA ALA A 14 -23.89 56.80 -15.92
C ALA A 14 -23.44 55.44 -15.29
N ALA A 15 -22.83 54.60 -16.11
CA ALA A 15 -22.21 53.36 -15.66
C ALA A 15 -20.80 53.67 -15.14
N THR A 16 -20.61 53.61 -13.83
CA THR A 16 -19.29 53.59 -13.19
C THR A 16 -18.69 52.22 -13.38
N ALA A 17 -17.68 52.09 -14.21
CA ALA A 17 -16.92 50.83 -14.38
C ALA A 17 -16.03 50.63 -13.16
N ALA A 18 -16.45 49.71 -12.29
CA ALA A 18 -15.58 49.15 -11.24
C ALA A 18 -14.68 48.09 -11.87
N THR A 19 -13.41 48.43 -12.09
CA THR A 19 -12.38 47.47 -12.52
C THR A 19 -12.05 46.56 -11.36
N LEU A 20 -12.67 45.35 -11.33
CA LEU A 20 -12.25 44.25 -10.47
C LEU A 20 -10.91 43.74 -11.02
N LEU A 21 -9.84 44.01 -10.28
CA LEU A 21 -8.57 43.32 -10.40
C LEU A 21 -8.79 41.86 -9.95
N LEU A 22 -9.04 40.97 -10.89
CA LEU A 22 -8.86 39.54 -10.72
C LEU A 22 -7.36 39.31 -10.56
N ALA A 23 -6.93 39.16 -9.27
CA ALA A 23 -5.66 38.55 -8.94
C ALA A 23 -5.75 37.08 -9.35
N GLY A 24 -5.37 36.79 -10.60
CA GLY A 24 -5.21 35.44 -11.09
C GLY A 24 -4.08 34.80 -10.29
N SER A 25 -4.41 33.89 -9.39
CA SER A 25 -3.46 32.89 -8.91
C SER A 25 -3.04 32.05 -10.12
N SER A 26 -1.95 32.47 -10.77
CA SER A 26 -1.23 31.62 -11.72
C SER A 26 -0.70 30.41 -10.92
N ALA A 27 -1.47 29.32 -10.92
CA ALA A 27 -0.94 28.02 -10.58
C ALA A 27 0.20 27.76 -11.57
N PHE A 28 1.43 27.92 -11.12
CA PHE A 28 2.60 27.50 -11.87
C PHE A 28 2.40 26.03 -12.19
N ALA A 29 2.11 25.70 -13.44
CA ALA A 29 2.16 24.34 -13.93
C ALA A 29 3.61 23.88 -13.74
N GLN A 30 3.88 23.14 -12.66
CA GLN A 30 5.20 22.56 -12.42
C GLN A 30 5.55 21.72 -13.65
N ASN A 31 6.58 22.12 -14.35
CA ASN A 31 7.11 21.36 -15.47
C ASN A 31 7.87 20.16 -14.89
N ILE A 32 7.15 19.03 -14.66
CA ILE A 32 7.74 17.83 -14.09
C ILE A 32 8.72 17.26 -15.12
N PRO A 33 10.00 17.11 -14.78
CA PRO A 33 10.99 16.54 -15.70
C PRO A 33 10.59 15.16 -16.20
N ALA A 34 11.10 14.78 -17.37
CA ALA A 34 10.99 13.41 -17.85
C ALA A 34 11.69 12.45 -16.88
N PRO A 35 11.18 11.22 -16.69
CA PRO A 35 11.81 10.25 -15.80
C PRO A 35 13.26 9.98 -16.17
N ASN A 36 14.12 9.92 -15.19
CA ASN A 36 15.51 9.52 -15.36
C ASN A 36 15.61 7.98 -15.30
N TYR A 37 16.27 7.36 -16.28
CA TYR A 37 16.59 5.93 -16.32
C TYR A 37 18.09 5.67 -16.47
N ASP A 38 18.92 6.69 -16.27
CA ASP A 38 20.37 6.64 -16.39
C ASP A 38 21.01 6.77 -15.00
N GLU A 39 21.63 5.72 -14.51
CA GLU A 39 22.30 5.70 -13.21
C GLU A 39 23.37 6.80 -13.07
N ALA A 40 24.02 7.21 -14.17
CA ALA A 40 25.03 8.26 -14.16
C ALA A 40 24.42 9.65 -13.88
N LYS A 41 23.11 9.81 -14.05
CA LYS A 41 22.36 11.04 -13.80
C LYS A 41 21.63 11.05 -12.46
N VAL A 42 21.76 9.99 -11.66
CA VAL A 42 21.23 10.00 -10.29
C VAL A 42 21.97 11.08 -9.51
N PRO A 43 21.26 12.02 -8.86
CA PRO A 43 21.89 13.09 -8.09
C PRO A 43 22.68 12.52 -6.91
N LYS A 44 23.68 13.26 -6.44
CA LYS A 44 24.29 12.97 -5.13
C LYS A 44 23.25 13.31 -4.06
N PHE A 45 23.02 12.39 -3.16
CA PHE A 45 22.08 12.55 -2.06
C PHE A 45 22.69 12.00 -0.75
N GLU A 46 22.18 12.51 0.36
CA GLU A 46 22.45 12.00 1.69
C GLU A 46 21.15 11.49 2.30
N LEU A 47 21.19 10.30 2.88
CA LEU A 47 20.03 9.75 3.57
C LEU A 47 20.04 10.23 5.03
N PRO A 48 18.85 10.52 5.60
CA PRO A 48 18.75 10.70 7.04
C PRO A 48 19.20 9.41 7.75
N ASP A 49 19.90 9.56 8.86
CA ASP A 49 20.34 8.40 9.65
C ASP A 49 19.15 7.89 10.48
N PRO A 50 18.67 6.66 10.28
CA PRO A 50 17.55 6.13 11.04
C PRO A 50 17.83 6.01 12.53
N LEU A 51 19.10 6.03 12.94
CA LEU A 51 19.55 5.98 14.33
C LEU A 51 19.86 7.36 14.92
N VAL A 52 19.33 8.43 14.31
CA VAL A 52 19.39 9.80 14.86
C VAL A 52 17.98 10.36 14.94
N ALA A 53 17.55 10.76 16.13
CA ALA A 53 16.26 11.39 16.36
C ALA A 53 16.21 12.84 15.81
N ALA A 54 15.03 13.43 15.64
CA ALA A 54 14.87 14.78 15.10
C ALA A 54 15.57 15.87 15.95
N ASP A 55 15.75 15.62 17.24
CA ASP A 55 16.50 16.52 18.13
C ASP A 55 18.03 16.31 18.11
N GLY A 56 18.52 15.46 17.20
CA GLY A 56 19.94 15.11 17.06
C GLY A 56 20.44 14.04 18.04
N THR A 57 19.59 13.50 18.90
CA THR A 57 19.97 12.42 19.84
C THR A 57 20.28 11.15 19.06
N LYS A 58 21.41 10.51 19.35
CA LYS A 58 21.74 9.19 18.83
C LYS A 58 20.89 8.11 19.48
N ILE A 59 20.49 7.13 18.70
CA ILE A 59 19.75 5.94 19.11
C ILE A 59 20.76 4.80 19.24
N GLU A 60 21.13 4.46 20.46
CA GLU A 60 22.21 3.51 20.74
C GLU A 60 21.70 2.17 21.31
N THR A 61 20.44 2.14 21.76
CA THR A 61 19.83 0.93 22.35
C THR A 61 18.50 0.58 21.67
N ALA A 62 18.11 -0.68 21.83
CA ALA A 62 16.79 -1.15 21.40
C ALA A 62 15.64 -0.37 22.09
N ASP A 63 15.84 0.05 23.32
CA ASP A 63 14.84 0.80 24.09
C ASP A 63 14.74 2.25 23.58
N ASP A 64 15.85 2.90 23.20
CA ASP A 64 15.83 4.21 22.55
C ASP A 64 15.05 4.13 21.23
N TRP A 65 15.29 3.07 20.46
CA TRP A 65 14.53 2.84 19.23
C TRP A 65 13.05 2.70 19.51
N ARG A 66 12.64 1.77 20.39
CA ARG A 66 11.22 1.46 20.66
C ARG A 66 10.47 2.63 21.27
N ASN A 67 11.12 3.35 22.18
CA ASN A 67 10.44 4.36 23.00
C ASN A 67 10.59 5.79 22.46
N LYS A 68 11.55 6.06 21.59
CA LYS A 68 11.81 7.41 21.05
C LYS A 68 11.71 7.43 19.53
N ARG A 69 12.64 6.79 18.81
CA ARG A 69 12.79 6.99 17.37
C ARG A 69 11.66 6.35 16.54
N ARG A 70 11.27 5.13 16.86
CA ARG A 70 10.19 4.46 16.14
C ARG A 70 8.86 5.22 16.22
N PRO A 71 8.35 5.65 17.39
CA PRO A 71 7.15 6.49 17.49
C PRO A 71 7.27 7.81 16.72
N GLU A 72 8.46 8.46 16.79
CA GLU A 72 8.74 9.69 16.05
C GLU A 72 8.63 9.48 14.53
N LEU A 73 9.24 8.42 13.99
CA LEU A 73 9.17 8.08 12.56
C LEU A 73 7.75 7.71 12.14
N LEU A 74 7.01 6.95 12.95
CA LEU A 74 5.60 6.62 12.66
C LEU A 74 4.74 7.89 12.55
N ASP A 75 4.89 8.83 13.50
CA ASP A 75 4.19 10.12 13.45
C ASP A 75 4.60 10.93 12.23
N LEU A 76 5.90 10.93 11.92
CA LEU A 76 6.44 11.67 10.79
C LEU A 76 5.90 11.17 9.46
N PHE A 77 5.91 9.85 9.20
CA PHE A 77 5.31 9.26 8.01
C PHE A 77 3.79 9.47 7.94
N ALA A 78 3.10 9.38 9.07
CA ALA A 78 1.67 9.64 9.13
C ALA A 78 1.36 11.11 8.79
N ARG A 79 2.09 12.06 9.38
CA ARG A 79 1.83 13.49 9.19
C ARG A 79 2.26 14.00 7.81
N GLU A 80 3.38 13.49 7.29
CA GLU A 80 4.03 14.08 6.11
C GLU A 80 3.79 13.29 4.83
N MET A 81 3.29 12.03 4.89
CA MET A 81 3.18 11.19 3.72
C MET A 81 1.83 10.46 3.59
N PHE A 82 1.46 9.62 4.54
CA PHE A 82 0.30 8.73 4.36
C PHE A 82 -1.02 9.30 4.91
N GLY A 83 -0.94 10.27 5.80
CA GLY A 83 -2.06 10.76 6.60
C GLY A 83 -2.20 9.99 7.91
N LYS A 84 -2.91 10.58 8.87
CA LYS A 84 -3.16 10.01 10.18
C LYS A 84 -3.86 8.66 10.07
N ARG A 85 -3.52 7.75 10.98
CA ARG A 85 -4.17 6.44 11.02
C ARG A 85 -5.66 6.62 11.31
N PRO A 86 -6.54 6.02 10.50
CA PRO A 86 -7.98 6.07 10.77
C PRO A 86 -8.33 5.41 12.10
N SER A 87 -9.32 5.97 12.78
CA SER A 87 -9.87 5.42 14.01
C SER A 87 -11.36 5.18 13.84
N VAL A 88 -11.75 3.93 13.72
CA VAL A 88 -13.14 3.47 13.78
C VAL A 88 -13.26 2.56 15.00
N ALA A 89 -14.31 2.75 15.78
CA ALA A 89 -14.53 1.95 16.97
C ALA A 89 -14.62 0.45 16.62
N PRO A 90 -13.83 -0.44 17.27
CA PRO A 90 -13.74 -1.85 16.91
C PRO A 90 -15.10 -2.58 16.91
N GLU A 91 -16.01 -2.20 17.80
CA GLU A 91 -17.35 -2.77 17.89
C GLU A 91 -18.23 -2.50 16.67
N LYS A 92 -17.87 -1.52 15.83
CA LYS A 92 -18.54 -1.24 14.56
C LYS A 92 -18.13 -2.19 13.44
N ILE A 93 -16.93 -2.75 13.52
CA ILE A 93 -16.45 -3.72 12.52
C ILE A 93 -17.17 -5.05 12.73
N LYS A 94 -17.78 -5.58 11.67
CA LYS A 94 -18.51 -6.85 11.71
C LYS A 94 -18.09 -7.76 10.59
N PHE A 95 -18.17 -9.06 10.84
CA PHE A 95 -17.81 -10.11 9.88
C PHE A 95 -19.01 -11.01 9.63
N GLU A 96 -19.24 -11.35 8.37
CA GLU A 96 -20.32 -12.24 7.93
C GLU A 96 -19.73 -13.28 6.98
N GLU A 97 -19.81 -14.57 7.32
CA GLU A 97 -19.45 -15.65 6.42
C GLU A 97 -20.53 -15.77 5.31
N LEU A 98 -20.13 -15.52 4.06
CA LEU A 98 -21.02 -15.52 2.92
C LEU A 98 -21.10 -16.89 2.25
N THR A 99 -19.94 -17.53 2.04
CA THR A 99 -19.83 -18.83 1.37
C THR A 99 -18.74 -19.68 1.98
N VAL A 100 -18.92 -21.00 1.98
CA VAL A 100 -17.90 -21.99 2.34
C VAL A 100 -17.93 -23.13 1.32
N ASP A 101 -16.75 -23.48 0.79
CA ASP A 101 -16.56 -24.68 -0.04
C ASP A 101 -15.36 -25.48 0.49
N LYS A 102 -15.63 -26.68 1.01
CA LYS A 102 -14.58 -27.57 1.57
C LYS A 102 -13.82 -28.37 0.50
N ASN A 103 -14.25 -28.28 -0.77
CA ASN A 103 -13.66 -29.02 -1.87
C ASN A 103 -12.91 -28.11 -2.87
N ALA A 104 -12.60 -26.88 -2.47
CA ALA A 104 -11.87 -25.95 -3.30
C ALA A 104 -10.48 -26.49 -3.70
N LEU A 105 -9.94 -26.03 -4.83
CA LEU A 105 -8.66 -26.46 -5.39
C LEU A 105 -8.56 -28.00 -5.52
N GLY A 106 -9.65 -28.63 -5.99
CA GLY A 106 -9.70 -30.11 -6.15
C GLY A 106 -9.66 -30.88 -4.83
N GLY A 107 -10.22 -30.31 -3.76
CA GLY A 107 -10.28 -30.91 -2.43
C GLY A 107 -9.07 -30.65 -1.54
N LYS A 108 -8.06 -29.92 -2.02
CA LYS A 108 -6.86 -29.57 -1.24
C LYS A 108 -7.12 -28.46 -0.21
N ALA A 109 -8.11 -27.61 -0.47
CA ALA A 109 -8.41 -26.45 0.35
C ALA A 109 -9.89 -26.33 0.71
N THR A 110 -10.14 -25.62 1.81
CA THR A 110 -11.42 -24.96 2.06
C THR A 110 -11.32 -23.50 1.60
N ARG A 111 -12.32 -23.06 0.84
CA ARG A 111 -12.53 -21.64 0.49
C ARG A 111 -13.61 -21.07 1.39
N LYS A 112 -13.38 -19.85 1.89
CA LYS A 112 -14.39 -19.00 2.53
C LYS A 112 -14.43 -17.65 1.84
N GLU A 113 -15.62 -17.07 1.72
CA GLU A 113 -15.78 -15.64 1.46
C GLU A 113 -16.44 -15.01 2.69
N ILE A 114 -15.81 -13.98 3.23
CA ILE A 114 -16.23 -13.32 4.46
C ILE A 114 -16.35 -11.83 4.19
N ARG A 115 -17.53 -11.27 4.46
CA ARG A 115 -17.75 -9.82 4.34
C ARG A 115 -17.31 -9.11 5.58
N ILE A 116 -16.54 -8.06 5.39
CA ILE A 116 -16.11 -7.13 6.42
C ILE A 116 -16.95 -5.87 6.26
N TYR A 117 -17.79 -5.56 7.23
CA TYR A 117 -18.49 -4.29 7.35
C TYR A 117 -17.66 -3.34 8.18
N PHE A 118 -17.39 -2.14 7.66
CA PHE A 118 -16.49 -1.17 8.31
C PHE A 118 -17.20 -0.20 9.26
N ASP A 119 -18.54 -0.23 9.34
CA ASP A 119 -19.32 0.58 10.30
C ASP A 119 -20.43 -0.25 10.94
N ALA A 120 -21.44 -0.68 10.19
CA ALA A 120 -22.58 -1.44 10.70
C ALA A 120 -23.03 -2.52 9.70
N PRO A 121 -23.66 -3.63 10.17
CA PRO A 121 -24.20 -4.65 9.29
C PRO A 121 -25.15 -4.06 8.25
N ASN A 122 -25.05 -4.55 7.01
CA ASN A 122 -25.81 -4.10 5.84
C ASN A 122 -25.56 -2.67 5.36
N ALA A 123 -24.60 -1.95 5.98
CA ALA A 123 -24.16 -0.64 5.53
C ALA A 123 -22.92 -0.73 4.62
N ALA A 124 -22.76 0.22 3.72
CA ALA A 124 -21.50 0.50 3.05
C ALA A 124 -20.70 1.49 3.92
N PRO A 125 -19.37 1.50 3.85
CA PRO A 125 -18.53 0.66 3.01
C PRO A 125 -18.30 -0.74 3.60
N LYS A 126 -18.00 -1.69 2.71
CA LYS A 126 -17.71 -3.09 3.06
C LYS A 126 -16.75 -3.68 2.02
N ALA A 127 -16.02 -4.73 2.39
CA ALA A 127 -15.20 -5.50 1.47
C ALA A 127 -15.39 -6.99 1.68
N ASP A 128 -15.24 -7.78 0.63
CA ASP A 128 -15.35 -9.23 0.68
C ASP A 128 -13.93 -9.84 0.72
N LEU A 129 -13.61 -10.53 1.81
CA LEU A 129 -12.36 -11.26 1.99
C LEU A 129 -12.52 -12.67 1.41
N LEU A 130 -11.72 -13.01 0.40
CA LEU A 130 -11.57 -14.37 -0.12
C LEU A 130 -10.43 -15.05 0.63
N LEU A 131 -10.69 -16.21 1.21
CA LEU A 131 -9.74 -16.99 1.98
C LEU A 131 -9.69 -18.43 1.46
N TYR A 132 -8.49 -18.91 1.13
CA TYR A 132 -8.19 -20.33 0.94
C TYR A 132 -7.26 -20.81 2.06
N PHE A 133 -7.56 -21.98 2.64
CA PHE A 133 -6.67 -22.62 3.63
C PHE A 133 -6.61 -24.12 3.40
N PRO A 134 -5.47 -24.80 3.70
CA PRO A 134 -5.27 -26.21 3.42
C PRO A 134 -6.20 -27.10 4.26
N ASN A 135 -6.75 -28.15 3.64
CA ASN A 135 -7.55 -29.16 4.33
C ASN A 135 -6.66 -30.13 5.15
N ASP A 136 -5.47 -30.46 4.59
CA ASP A 136 -4.49 -31.34 5.25
C ASP A 136 -3.54 -30.51 6.14
N ARG A 137 -4.08 -29.94 7.23
CA ARG A 137 -3.32 -29.18 8.23
C ARG A 137 -3.34 -29.88 9.59
N LYS A 138 -2.22 -29.81 10.31
CA LYS A 138 -2.10 -30.36 11.68
C LYS A 138 -2.51 -29.36 12.79
N GLY A 139 -2.85 -28.13 12.41
CA GLY A 139 -3.21 -27.04 13.31
C GLY A 139 -3.67 -25.82 12.53
N PRO A 140 -3.84 -24.65 13.17
CA PRO A 140 -4.11 -23.41 12.47
C PRO A 140 -3.01 -23.08 11.47
N ALA A 141 -3.40 -22.63 10.25
CA ALA A 141 -2.46 -22.32 9.17
C ALA A 141 -1.91 -20.90 9.30
N PRO A 142 -0.60 -20.66 9.09
CA PRO A 142 -0.08 -19.32 8.85
C PRO A 142 -0.71 -18.73 7.58
N VAL A 143 -0.82 -17.40 7.47
CA VAL A 143 -1.61 -16.79 6.40
C VAL A 143 -0.88 -15.65 5.71
N PHE A 144 -0.90 -15.64 4.37
CA PHE A 144 -0.59 -14.46 3.57
C PHE A 144 -1.84 -13.59 3.43
N VAL A 145 -1.71 -12.29 3.67
CA VAL A 145 -2.76 -11.29 3.50
C VAL A 145 -2.28 -10.32 2.42
N MET A 146 -2.87 -10.42 1.23
CA MET A 146 -2.44 -9.64 0.07
C MET A 146 -3.66 -9.07 -0.66
N PRO A 147 -3.81 -7.74 -0.78
CA PRO A 147 -4.91 -7.14 -1.52
C PRO A 147 -4.73 -7.33 -3.03
N ASN A 148 -5.84 -7.36 -3.76
CA ASN A 148 -5.86 -7.49 -5.21
C ASN A 148 -6.45 -6.25 -5.89
N PHE A 149 -6.21 -6.13 -7.22
CA PHE A 149 -6.62 -4.99 -8.03
C PHE A 149 -7.99 -5.18 -8.69
N GLU A 150 -8.25 -6.39 -9.20
CA GLU A 150 -9.29 -6.60 -10.20
C GLU A 150 -10.54 -7.30 -9.63
N GLY A 151 -10.61 -7.46 -8.32
CA GLY A 151 -11.66 -8.22 -7.63
C GLY A 151 -11.27 -9.68 -7.37
N ASN A 152 -11.86 -10.27 -6.34
CA ASN A 152 -11.51 -11.63 -5.90
C ASN A 152 -11.70 -12.68 -7.00
N TRP A 153 -12.75 -12.56 -7.81
CA TRP A 153 -13.03 -13.44 -8.95
C TRP A 153 -11.94 -13.41 -10.04
N ALA A 154 -11.22 -12.30 -10.17
CA ALA A 154 -10.18 -12.19 -11.17
C ALA A 154 -8.89 -12.96 -10.77
N THR A 155 -8.73 -13.28 -9.48
CA THR A 155 -7.56 -13.98 -8.95
C THR A 155 -7.58 -15.49 -9.19
N THR A 156 -8.72 -16.07 -9.59
CA THR A 156 -8.93 -17.51 -9.71
C THR A 156 -9.97 -17.85 -10.78
N ASP A 157 -9.86 -19.03 -11.37
CA ASP A 157 -10.89 -19.60 -12.24
C ASP A 157 -12.07 -20.24 -11.48
N ASP A 158 -11.99 -20.32 -10.14
CA ASP A 158 -13.01 -20.95 -9.31
C ASP A 158 -14.38 -20.28 -9.53
N PRO A 159 -15.37 -20.98 -10.13
CA PRO A 159 -16.68 -20.41 -10.41
C PRO A 159 -17.50 -20.13 -9.15
N GLY A 160 -17.12 -20.72 -8.04
CA GLY A 160 -17.79 -20.49 -6.76
C GLY A 160 -17.37 -19.19 -6.06
N VAL A 161 -16.31 -18.50 -6.52
CA VAL A 161 -15.97 -17.17 -6.02
C VAL A 161 -16.96 -16.15 -6.60
N ARG A 162 -17.56 -15.36 -5.74
CA ARG A 162 -18.58 -14.38 -6.12
C ARG A 162 -17.99 -13.29 -7.00
N ALA A 163 -18.68 -12.98 -8.09
CA ALA A 163 -18.34 -11.86 -8.98
C ALA A 163 -19.46 -10.81 -8.90
N PHE A 164 -19.11 -9.56 -8.65
CA PHE A 164 -20.05 -8.46 -8.46
C PHE A 164 -19.44 -7.13 -8.87
N GLU A 165 -20.28 -6.16 -9.19
CA GLU A 165 -19.82 -4.81 -9.53
C GLU A 165 -19.27 -4.09 -8.29
N ILE A 166 -18.07 -3.52 -8.43
CA ILE A 166 -17.46 -2.63 -7.45
C ILE A 166 -17.64 -1.20 -7.93
N ALA A 167 -18.25 -0.36 -7.11
CA ALA A 167 -18.48 1.04 -7.45
C ALA A 167 -17.14 1.78 -7.64
N GLY A 168 -16.96 2.42 -8.80
CA GLY A 168 -15.73 3.15 -9.09
C GLY A 168 -14.56 2.28 -9.54
N HIS A 169 -14.78 0.98 -9.80
CA HIS A 169 -13.75 0.06 -10.23
C HIS A 169 -13.11 0.47 -11.56
N VAL A 170 -11.78 0.67 -11.57
CA VAL A 170 -11.05 1.17 -12.75
C VAL A 170 -10.42 0.06 -13.60
N TRP A 171 -10.34 -1.17 -13.11
CA TRP A 171 -9.59 -2.26 -13.75
C TRP A 171 -10.42 -3.15 -14.68
N ASN A 172 -11.75 -3.01 -14.70
CA ASN A 172 -12.63 -3.86 -15.51
C ASN A 172 -12.56 -3.57 -17.02
N ALA A 173 -12.02 -2.43 -17.44
CA ALA A 173 -11.93 -1.99 -18.84
C ALA A 173 -13.26 -2.11 -19.60
N GLY A 174 -14.37 -1.86 -18.91
CA GLY A 174 -15.73 -1.98 -19.48
C GLY A 174 -16.27 -3.41 -19.58
N LYS A 175 -15.57 -4.40 -19.02
CA LYS A 175 -16.03 -5.80 -18.93
C LYS A 175 -16.85 -6.02 -17.67
N THR A 176 -17.76 -7.00 -17.71
CA THR A 176 -18.46 -7.45 -16.50
C THR A 176 -17.51 -8.24 -15.60
N PRO A 177 -17.80 -8.36 -14.28
CA PRO A 177 -17.01 -9.16 -13.36
C PRO A 177 -16.78 -10.59 -13.87
N GLU A 178 -17.79 -11.28 -14.36
CA GLU A 178 -17.65 -12.64 -14.92
C GLU A 178 -16.74 -12.70 -16.14
N GLN A 179 -16.68 -11.67 -16.97
CA GLN A 179 -15.77 -11.61 -18.11
C GLN A 179 -14.30 -11.42 -17.73
N THR A 180 -14.03 -11.04 -16.47
CA THR A 180 -12.69 -10.88 -15.91
C THR A 180 -12.29 -12.02 -14.98
N ARG A 181 -13.14 -13.05 -14.80
CA ARG A 181 -12.84 -14.21 -13.96
C ARG A 181 -11.50 -14.86 -14.37
N GLY A 182 -10.61 -15.05 -13.41
CA GLY A 182 -9.30 -15.64 -13.62
C GLY A 182 -8.32 -14.80 -14.45
N ALA A 183 -8.65 -13.54 -14.78
CA ALA A 183 -7.82 -12.71 -15.67
C ALA A 183 -6.40 -12.49 -15.13
N VAL A 184 -6.22 -12.49 -13.82
CA VAL A 184 -4.92 -12.28 -13.16
C VAL A 184 -4.48 -13.46 -12.29
N LYS A 185 -5.07 -14.65 -12.50
CA LYS A 185 -4.72 -15.86 -11.75
C LYS A 185 -3.22 -16.21 -11.80
N GLY A 186 -2.52 -15.80 -12.86
CA GLY A 186 -1.07 -15.98 -12.97
C GLY A 186 -0.25 -15.27 -11.90
N ARG A 187 -0.84 -14.29 -11.20
CA ARG A 187 -0.24 -13.60 -10.05
C ARG A 187 -0.51 -14.30 -8.72
N TRP A 188 -1.39 -15.31 -8.72
CA TRP A 188 -1.93 -15.95 -7.52
C TRP A 188 -1.66 -17.45 -7.52
N SER A 189 -0.57 -17.87 -6.89
CA SER A 189 -0.18 -19.29 -6.81
C SER A 189 -0.93 -20.02 -5.69
N PHE A 190 -2.28 -19.98 -5.66
CA PHE A 190 -3.08 -20.55 -4.57
C PHE A 190 -2.78 -22.03 -4.29
N ASP A 191 -2.69 -22.85 -5.34
CA ASP A 191 -2.31 -24.27 -5.20
C ASP A 191 -0.97 -24.44 -4.50
N ARG A 192 0.05 -23.66 -4.86
CA ARG A 192 1.38 -23.72 -4.27
C ARG A 192 1.37 -23.27 -2.81
N ILE A 193 0.71 -22.14 -2.52
CA ILE A 193 0.60 -21.59 -1.16
C ILE A 193 -0.05 -22.61 -0.23
N VAL A 194 -1.20 -23.15 -0.64
CA VAL A 194 -1.94 -24.17 0.13
C VAL A 194 -1.13 -25.45 0.31
N SER A 195 -0.45 -25.92 -0.77
CA SER A 195 0.38 -27.14 -0.70
C SER A 195 1.60 -27.00 0.21
N ARG A 196 2.04 -25.76 0.50
CA ARG A 196 3.10 -25.47 1.49
C ARG A 196 2.57 -25.30 2.92
N GLY A 197 1.25 -25.51 3.13
CA GLY A 197 0.62 -25.43 4.45
C GLY A 197 0.16 -24.03 4.88
N TYR A 198 0.21 -23.05 3.97
CA TYR A 198 -0.24 -21.69 4.23
C TYR A 198 -1.67 -21.46 3.78
N ALA A 199 -2.37 -20.62 4.51
CA ALA A 199 -3.56 -19.96 4.03
C ALA A 199 -3.20 -18.70 3.21
N VAL A 200 -4.14 -18.23 2.38
CA VAL A 200 -4.03 -16.97 1.65
C VAL A 200 -5.36 -16.24 1.68
N ALA A 201 -5.34 -15.00 2.10
CA ALA A 201 -6.47 -14.10 2.20
C ALA A 201 -6.28 -12.91 1.25
N THR A 202 -7.30 -12.58 0.47
CA THR A 202 -7.28 -11.41 -0.43
C THR A 202 -8.61 -10.67 -0.42
N LEU A 203 -8.55 -9.36 -0.60
CA LEU A 203 -9.70 -8.49 -0.81
C LEU A 203 -9.36 -7.47 -1.90
N CYS A 204 -10.37 -6.99 -2.63
CA CYS A 204 -10.14 -5.91 -3.59
C CYS A 204 -9.99 -4.58 -2.86
N TYR A 205 -8.88 -3.89 -3.10
CA TYR A 205 -8.58 -2.62 -2.43
C TYR A 205 -9.59 -1.51 -2.76
N GLU A 206 -10.20 -1.55 -3.95
CA GLU A 206 -11.21 -0.57 -4.37
C GLU A 206 -12.58 -0.74 -3.70
N GLU A 207 -12.85 -1.88 -3.03
CA GLU A 207 -14.00 -2.01 -2.13
C GLU A 207 -13.82 -1.17 -0.86
N VAL A 208 -12.56 -0.85 -0.51
CA VAL A 208 -12.20 -0.02 0.64
C VAL A 208 -12.23 1.46 0.27
N ASP A 209 -11.55 1.80 -0.83
CA ASP A 209 -11.45 3.16 -1.36
C ASP A 209 -11.11 3.08 -2.85
N ALA A 210 -11.97 3.59 -3.70
CA ALA A 210 -11.81 3.54 -5.15
C ALA A 210 -10.58 4.35 -5.58
N ASP A 211 -9.84 3.85 -6.59
CA ASP A 211 -8.52 4.37 -6.98
C ASP A 211 -8.63 5.55 -7.95
N PHE A 212 -9.34 6.60 -7.55
CA PHE A 212 -9.41 7.86 -8.26
C PHE A 212 -9.64 9.04 -7.30
N ASP A 213 -9.20 10.22 -7.72
CA ASP A 213 -9.36 11.43 -6.92
C ASP A 213 -10.79 11.99 -7.02
N ASP A 214 -11.60 11.71 -6.01
CA ASP A 214 -12.94 12.27 -5.84
C ASP A 214 -13.03 13.25 -4.64
N GLY A 215 -11.88 13.61 -4.08
CA GLY A 215 -11.79 14.40 -2.86
C GLY A 215 -12.13 13.61 -1.60
N PHE A 216 -11.90 12.28 -1.60
CA PHE A 216 -12.12 11.37 -0.48
C PHE A 216 -13.59 11.29 -0.01
N LYS A 217 -14.51 11.24 -0.96
CA LYS A 217 -15.96 11.19 -0.70
C LYS A 217 -16.54 9.78 -0.73
N ASN A 218 -15.80 8.84 -1.31
CA ASN A 218 -16.22 7.44 -1.41
C ASN A 218 -15.53 6.53 -0.37
N GLY A 219 -15.80 5.23 -0.45
CA GLY A 219 -15.16 4.20 0.34
C GLY A 219 -15.31 4.42 1.84
N VAL A 220 -14.23 4.18 2.56
CA VAL A 220 -14.19 4.28 4.03
C VAL A 220 -13.91 5.68 4.55
N HIS A 221 -13.51 6.63 3.71
CA HIS A 221 -13.13 7.97 4.14
C HIS A 221 -14.19 8.71 4.94
N PRO A 222 -15.50 8.65 4.59
CA PRO A 222 -16.55 9.27 5.40
C PRO A 222 -16.64 8.77 6.84
N LEU A 223 -16.14 7.56 7.12
CA LEU A 223 -16.12 6.98 8.47
C LEU A 223 -15.05 7.62 9.36
N PHE A 224 -14.07 8.31 8.80
CA PHE A 224 -12.94 8.90 9.52
C PHE A 224 -13.21 10.31 10.04
N GLY A 225 -14.44 10.80 9.85
CA GLY A 225 -14.86 12.13 10.26
C GLY A 225 -14.63 13.21 9.21
N GLU A 226 -14.92 14.46 9.59
CA GLU A 226 -14.73 15.61 8.71
C GLU A 226 -13.25 15.89 8.46
N ARG A 227 -12.92 16.24 7.21
CA ARG A 227 -11.55 16.61 6.82
C ARG A 227 -11.27 18.06 7.25
N SER A 228 -10.20 18.23 8.00
CA SER A 228 -9.80 19.53 8.57
C SER A 228 -9.03 20.43 7.61
N ASN A 229 -8.57 19.92 6.47
CA ASN A 229 -7.61 20.55 5.56
C ASN A 229 -6.25 20.88 6.20
N ALA A 230 -5.87 20.15 7.23
CA ALA A 230 -4.56 20.27 7.89
C ALA A 230 -3.41 19.70 7.05
N GLY A 231 -3.74 18.97 5.98
CA GLY A 231 -2.77 18.37 5.08
C GLY A 231 -2.26 16.99 5.52
N ASP A 232 -2.63 16.54 6.71
CA ASP A 232 -2.24 15.25 7.30
C ASP A 232 -3.44 14.28 7.45
N GLU A 233 -4.53 14.55 6.73
CA GLU A 233 -5.68 13.64 6.72
C GLU A 233 -5.36 12.34 5.98
N THR A 234 -5.99 11.26 6.43
CA THR A 234 -5.88 9.93 5.82
C THR A 234 -6.03 9.98 4.30
N ALA A 235 -5.06 9.44 3.60
CA ALA A 235 -5.07 9.27 2.14
C ALA A 235 -5.37 7.82 1.76
N SER A 236 -5.54 7.53 0.47
CA SER A 236 -6.00 6.22 -0.01
C SER A 236 -5.08 5.07 0.40
N ILE A 237 -3.74 5.21 0.30
CA ILE A 237 -2.80 4.16 0.75
C ILE A 237 -2.97 3.86 2.25
N ALA A 238 -3.21 4.89 3.08
CA ALA A 238 -3.44 4.67 4.50
C ALA A 238 -4.80 4.02 4.79
N ALA A 239 -5.84 4.33 4.00
CA ALA A 239 -7.14 3.67 4.08
C ALA A 239 -7.04 2.20 3.69
N TRP A 240 -6.34 1.87 2.60
CA TRP A 240 -6.09 0.48 2.18
C TRP A 240 -5.25 -0.29 3.22
N ALA A 241 -4.22 0.34 3.80
CA ALA A 241 -3.42 -0.26 4.88
C ALA A 241 -4.24 -0.52 6.15
N TRP A 242 -5.14 0.41 6.51
CA TRP A 242 -6.06 0.22 7.62
C TRP A 242 -7.00 -0.97 7.39
N ALA A 243 -7.50 -1.16 6.17
CA ALA A 243 -8.37 -2.30 5.85
C ALA A 243 -7.64 -3.64 5.95
N LEU A 244 -6.33 -3.71 5.68
CA LEU A 244 -5.53 -4.92 5.92
C LEU A 244 -5.47 -5.29 7.40
N SER A 245 -5.39 -4.29 8.30
CA SER A 245 -5.55 -4.54 9.75
C SER A 245 -6.95 -5.06 10.09
N ARG A 246 -7.99 -4.59 9.40
CA ARG A 246 -9.37 -5.12 9.57
C ARG A 246 -9.54 -6.53 9.04
N ALA A 247 -8.84 -6.86 7.94
CA ALA A 247 -8.77 -8.24 7.46
C ALA A 247 -8.07 -9.15 8.49
N LEU A 248 -7.01 -8.67 9.14
CA LEU A 248 -6.34 -9.41 10.22
C LEU A 248 -7.27 -9.62 11.42
N ASP A 249 -8.05 -8.61 11.83
CA ASP A 249 -9.08 -8.77 12.89
C ASP A 249 -10.08 -9.87 12.55
N CYS A 250 -10.49 -9.98 11.27
CA CYS A 250 -11.35 -11.07 10.80
C CYS A 250 -10.66 -12.42 10.94
N LEU A 251 -9.41 -12.53 10.50
CA LEU A 251 -8.63 -13.77 10.53
C LEU A 251 -8.37 -14.25 11.97
N GLU A 252 -8.20 -13.35 12.93
CA GLU A 252 -8.08 -13.67 14.36
C GLU A 252 -9.33 -14.37 14.93
N THR A 253 -10.49 -14.21 14.30
CA THR A 253 -11.72 -14.90 14.74
C THR A 253 -11.85 -16.33 14.23
N LEU A 254 -10.98 -16.75 13.28
CA LEU A 254 -11.08 -18.04 12.59
C LEU A 254 -10.16 -19.08 13.23
N PRO A 255 -10.69 -20.16 13.81
CA PRO A 255 -9.88 -21.19 14.46
C PRO A 255 -8.96 -21.96 13.50
N GLU A 256 -9.20 -21.86 12.20
CA GLU A 256 -8.38 -22.50 11.17
C GLU A 256 -7.10 -21.72 10.85
N ILE A 257 -6.97 -20.47 11.32
CA ILE A 257 -5.88 -19.55 10.97
C ILE A 257 -5.02 -19.22 12.18
N ASP A 258 -3.71 -19.35 12.05
CA ASP A 258 -2.74 -18.81 13.00
C ASP A 258 -2.43 -17.35 12.63
N ALA A 259 -3.27 -16.44 13.09
CA ALA A 259 -3.13 -15.01 12.80
C ALA A 259 -1.85 -14.40 13.41
N THR A 260 -1.22 -15.05 14.40
CA THR A 260 0.09 -14.61 14.94
C THR A 260 1.23 -14.80 13.93
N LYS A 261 0.98 -15.57 12.87
CA LYS A 261 1.87 -15.81 11.74
C LYS A 261 1.35 -15.18 10.43
N ALA A 262 0.57 -14.12 10.55
CA ALA A 262 0.08 -13.39 9.38
C ALA A 262 1.21 -12.60 8.71
N ILE A 263 1.32 -12.75 7.38
CA ILE A 263 2.32 -12.09 6.52
C ILE A 263 1.56 -11.14 5.61
N VAL A 264 1.76 -9.83 5.77
CA VAL A 264 1.17 -8.87 4.84
C VAL A 264 2.06 -8.74 3.61
N ALA A 265 1.45 -8.86 2.43
CA ALA A 265 2.14 -8.75 1.14
C ALA A 265 1.42 -7.78 0.21
N GLY A 266 2.14 -7.22 -0.75
CA GLY A 266 1.52 -6.36 -1.76
C GLY A 266 2.41 -6.13 -2.96
N HIS A 267 1.77 -5.85 -4.10
CA HIS A 267 2.42 -5.55 -5.37
C HIS A 267 2.15 -4.10 -5.77
N SER A 268 3.16 -3.41 -6.34
CA SER A 268 2.99 -2.05 -6.87
C SER A 268 2.51 -1.07 -5.78
N ARG A 269 1.45 -0.29 -6.01
CA ARG A 269 0.80 0.58 -4.99
C ARG A 269 0.36 -0.19 -3.76
N LEU A 270 -0.03 -1.44 -3.92
CA LEU A 270 -0.39 -2.31 -2.81
C LEU A 270 0.84 -2.84 -2.04
N GLY A 271 2.03 -2.81 -2.64
CA GLY A 271 3.31 -3.00 -1.95
C GLY A 271 3.66 -1.82 -1.03
N LYS A 272 3.38 -0.58 -1.46
CA LYS A 272 3.43 0.61 -0.59
C LYS A 272 2.45 0.46 0.59
N THR A 273 1.23 -0.02 0.29
CA THR A 273 0.18 -0.30 1.28
C THR A 273 0.62 -1.35 2.30
N ALA A 274 1.25 -2.45 1.84
CA ALA A 274 1.76 -3.51 2.72
C ALA A 274 2.87 -3.02 3.65
N LEU A 275 3.81 -2.21 3.16
CA LEU A 275 4.85 -1.59 3.99
C LEU A 275 4.23 -0.71 5.08
N TRP A 276 3.27 0.15 4.72
CA TRP A 276 2.63 1.03 5.69
C TRP A 276 1.74 0.27 6.68
N ALA A 277 1.02 -0.76 6.24
CA ALA A 277 0.26 -1.64 7.13
C ALA A 277 1.18 -2.34 8.14
N GLY A 278 2.28 -2.92 7.68
CA GLY A 278 3.27 -3.57 8.54
C GLY A 278 3.99 -2.62 9.50
N ALA A 279 4.25 -1.37 9.09
CA ALA A 279 4.83 -0.35 9.97
C ALA A 279 3.88 0.02 11.12
N GLN A 280 2.57 0.13 10.83
CA GLN A 280 1.55 0.55 11.79
C GLN A 280 1.00 -0.56 12.68
N ASP A 281 0.93 -1.80 12.17
CA ASP A 281 0.30 -2.94 12.85
C ASP A 281 1.34 -4.04 13.09
N GLU A 282 1.84 -4.10 14.32
CA GLU A 282 2.88 -5.04 14.72
C GLU A 282 2.39 -6.49 14.84
N ARG A 283 1.09 -6.75 14.69
CA ARG A 283 0.54 -8.12 14.65
C ARG A 283 0.92 -8.86 13.36
N PHE A 284 1.22 -8.15 12.26
CA PHE A 284 1.78 -8.81 11.09
C PHE A 284 3.18 -9.34 11.41
N ALA A 285 3.37 -10.64 11.32
CA ALA A 285 4.62 -11.33 11.65
C ALA A 285 5.75 -11.02 10.67
N ALA A 286 5.42 -10.73 9.40
CA ALA A 286 6.37 -10.33 8.37
C ALA A 286 5.67 -9.44 7.31
N VAL A 287 6.49 -8.74 6.51
CA VAL A 287 6.01 -7.82 5.46
C VAL A 287 6.72 -8.13 4.14
N ILE A 288 5.95 -8.16 3.04
CA ILE A 288 6.48 -8.37 1.70
C ILE A 288 6.04 -7.22 0.79
N SER A 289 7.01 -6.53 0.19
CA SER A 289 6.81 -5.45 -0.77
C SER A 289 7.38 -5.82 -2.12
N ASN A 290 6.52 -5.99 -3.13
CA ASN A 290 6.90 -6.35 -4.48
C ASN A 290 6.75 -5.17 -5.42
N ASN A 291 7.84 -4.77 -6.10
CA ASN A 291 7.85 -3.71 -7.12
C ASN A 291 7.11 -2.43 -6.67
N SER A 292 7.33 -2.00 -5.44
CA SER A 292 6.53 -0.91 -4.86
C SER A 292 7.00 0.49 -5.26
N GLY A 293 8.24 0.66 -5.70
CA GLY A 293 8.75 1.90 -6.28
C GLY A 293 8.66 3.14 -5.38
N CYS A 294 8.53 4.29 -6.01
CA CYS A 294 8.42 5.60 -5.34
C CYS A 294 7.27 5.62 -4.32
N GLY A 295 7.54 6.11 -3.11
CA GLY A 295 6.59 6.09 -2.00
C GLY A 295 6.32 4.70 -1.42
N GLY A 296 7.01 3.68 -1.93
CA GLY A 296 7.07 2.32 -1.39
C GLY A 296 8.47 2.01 -0.88
N ALA A 297 9.18 1.05 -1.50
CA ALA A 297 10.53 0.68 -1.09
C ALA A 297 11.65 1.49 -1.77
N ALA A 298 11.40 2.19 -2.89
CA ALA A 298 12.45 2.92 -3.60
C ALA A 298 12.79 4.26 -2.93
N LEU A 299 14.08 4.53 -2.74
CA LEU A 299 14.57 5.80 -2.22
C LEU A 299 14.10 6.98 -3.07
N SER A 300 13.42 7.94 -2.44
CA SER A 300 12.87 9.12 -3.11
C SER A 300 13.96 10.06 -3.65
N ARG A 301 15.06 10.23 -2.91
CA ARG A 301 16.18 11.13 -3.26
C ARG A 301 16.98 10.69 -4.48
N ARG A 302 16.80 9.46 -4.94
CA ARG A 302 17.46 9.01 -6.17
C ARG A 302 16.88 9.63 -7.44
N GLU A 303 15.62 10.09 -7.38
CA GLU A 303 14.91 10.67 -8.53
C GLU A 303 15.07 9.82 -9.82
N PHE A 304 15.03 8.50 -9.68
CA PHE A 304 15.13 7.53 -10.75
C PHE A 304 13.75 6.90 -11.02
N GLY A 305 13.35 6.76 -12.28
CA GLY A 305 12.04 6.24 -12.65
C GLY A 305 10.91 7.20 -12.23
N GLU A 306 9.99 6.71 -11.38
CA GLU A 306 8.93 7.53 -10.82
C GLU A 306 9.47 8.42 -9.69
N THR A 307 9.12 9.71 -9.73
CA THR A 307 9.54 10.68 -8.71
C THR A 307 8.38 11.12 -7.83
N VAL A 308 8.67 11.74 -6.67
CA VAL A 308 7.65 12.31 -5.77
C VAL A 308 6.76 13.33 -6.49
N ALA A 309 7.35 14.19 -7.35
CA ALA A 309 6.57 15.11 -8.16
C ALA A 309 5.60 14.39 -9.11
N LYS A 310 6.09 13.32 -9.76
CA LYS A 310 5.30 12.57 -10.73
C LYS A 310 4.15 11.80 -10.09
N ILE A 311 4.41 11.09 -9.00
CA ILE A 311 3.39 10.29 -8.31
C ILE A 311 2.30 11.17 -7.72
N ASN A 312 2.65 12.31 -7.09
CA ASN A 312 1.70 13.27 -6.54
C ASN A 312 0.81 13.93 -7.60
N LYS A 313 1.34 14.10 -8.83
CA LYS A 313 0.54 14.63 -9.95
C LYS A 313 -0.37 13.56 -10.55
N SER A 314 0.14 12.32 -10.70
CA SER A 314 -0.61 11.24 -11.37
C SER A 314 -1.68 10.65 -10.46
N PHE A 315 -1.43 10.63 -9.15
CA PHE A 315 -2.27 9.99 -8.13
C PHE A 315 -2.39 10.89 -6.89
N PRO A 316 -3.05 12.06 -7.00
CA PRO A 316 -3.09 13.06 -5.93
C PRO A 316 -3.82 12.58 -4.67
N HIS A 317 -4.56 11.48 -4.72
CA HIS A 317 -5.29 10.86 -3.62
C HIS A 317 -4.48 9.80 -2.86
N TRP A 318 -3.35 9.30 -3.41
CA TRP A 318 -2.60 8.22 -2.75
C TRP A 318 -1.94 8.65 -1.45
N PHE A 319 -1.43 9.88 -1.40
CA PHE A 319 -0.72 10.43 -0.25
C PHE A 319 -1.42 11.67 0.29
N CYS A 320 -1.16 12.02 1.54
CA CYS A 320 -1.76 13.17 2.18
C CYS A 320 -1.30 14.51 1.56
N GLY A 321 -1.99 15.59 1.92
CA GLY A 321 -1.73 16.93 1.38
C GLY A 321 -0.30 17.40 1.62
N ASN A 322 0.27 17.09 2.79
CA ASN A 322 1.63 17.48 3.16
C ASN A 322 2.69 16.87 2.25
N PHE A 323 2.49 15.66 1.72
CA PHE A 323 3.48 15.01 0.84
C PHE A 323 3.68 15.75 -0.49
N LYS A 324 2.68 16.52 -0.92
CA LYS A 324 2.72 17.24 -2.21
C LYS A 324 3.83 18.29 -2.28
N LYS A 325 4.20 18.91 -1.14
CA LYS A 325 5.24 19.93 -1.08
C LYS A 325 6.63 19.40 -1.47
N TYR A 326 6.90 18.12 -1.23
CA TYR A 326 8.19 17.48 -1.50
C TYR A 326 8.40 17.15 -2.99
N GLY A 327 7.37 17.29 -3.83
CA GLY A 327 7.51 17.19 -5.28
C GLY A 327 8.37 18.27 -5.90
N ALA A 328 8.53 19.43 -5.26
CA ALA A 328 9.38 20.52 -5.71
C ALA A 328 10.84 20.38 -5.29
N ASP A 329 11.07 19.79 -4.13
CA ASP A 329 12.41 19.53 -3.56
C ASP A 329 12.37 18.27 -2.69
N VAL A 330 12.77 17.16 -3.28
CA VAL A 330 12.80 15.86 -2.60
C VAL A 330 13.81 15.82 -1.44
N ASN A 331 14.86 16.67 -1.46
CA ASN A 331 15.86 16.72 -0.41
C ASN A 331 15.32 17.34 0.89
N SER A 332 14.22 18.09 0.82
CA SER A 332 13.52 18.62 1.99
C SER A 332 12.67 17.59 2.74
N LEU A 333 12.50 16.36 2.21
CA LEU A 333 11.87 15.26 2.94
C LEU A 333 12.60 15.01 4.27
N PRO A 334 11.89 14.96 5.40
CA PRO A 334 12.52 14.70 6.71
C PRO A 334 12.80 13.20 6.95
N PHE A 335 12.55 12.35 5.97
CA PHE A 335 12.78 10.90 5.95
C PHE A 335 13.12 10.42 4.54
N ASP A 336 13.45 9.12 4.40
CA ASP A 336 13.36 8.41 3.11
C ASP A 336 12.94 6.95 3.35
N GLN A 337 12.68 6.20 2.29
CA GLN A 337 11.97 4.91 2.31
C GLN A 337 12.69 3.81 3.10
N HIS A 338 14.00 3.90 3.30
CA HIS A 338 14.75 3.00 4.19
C HIS A 338 14.26 3.08 5.65
N GLU A 339 13.80 4.26 6.10
CA GLU A 339 13.22 4.42 7.43
C GLU A 339 11.82 3.82 7.52
N LEU A 340 11.04 3.80 6.41
CA LEU A 340 9.78 3.06 6.35
C LEU A 340 10.01 1.54 6.53
N ILE A 341 11.04 1.00 5.89
CA ILE A 341 11.45 -0.41 6.06
C ILE A 341 11.94 -0.65 7.50
N ALA A 342 12.71 0.29 8.06
CA ALA A 342 13.20 0.21 9.43
C ALA A 342 12.08 0.18 10.48
N LEU A 343 10.93 0.81 10.23
CA LEU A 343 9.75 0.74 11.11
C LEU A 343 9.18 -0.66 11.30
N ILE A 344 9.49 -1.59 10.39
CA ILE A 344 9.05 -2.99 10.48
C ILE A 344 9.93 -3.80 11.45
N ALA A 345 11.19 -3.37 11.66
CA ALA A 345 12.14 -4.06 12.52
C ALA A 345 11.60 -4.27 13.96
N PRO A 346 11.90 -5.40 14.62
CA PRO A 346 12.77 -6.50 14.19
C PRO A 346 12.07 -7.61 13.39
N ARG A 347 10.81 -7.38 12.94
CA ARG A 347 10.03 -8.36 12.15
C ARG A 347 10.63 -8.49 10.75
N PRO A 348 10.60 -9.71 10.17
CA PRO A 348 11.14 -9.94 8.84
C PRO A 348 10.47 -9.07 7.76
N VAL A 349 11.27 -8.59 6.82
CA VAL A 349 10.80 -7.83 5.65
C VAL A 349 11.42 -8.37 4.36
N TYR A 350 10.61 -8.52 3.32
CA TYR A 350 11.05 -8.90 1.99
C TYR A 350 10.79 -7.76 1.01
N VAL A 351 11.83 -7.33 0.30
CA VAL A 351 11.71 -6.38 -0.82
C VAL A 351 12.02 -7.11 -2.11
N ALA A 352 11.13 -7.04 -3.08
CA ALA A 352 11.25 -7.74 -4.34
C ALA A 352 11.14 -6.76 -5.51
N SER A 353 12.07 -6.86 -6.46
CA SER A 353 12.17 -6.00 -7.63
C SER A 353 12.22 -6.82 -8.93
N ALA A 354 12.09 -6.16 -10.08
CA ALA A 354 12.23 -6.80 -11.39
C ALA A 354 13.15 -6.01 -12.33
N THR A 355 13.98 -6.72 -13.11
CA THR A 355 15.03 -6.14 -13.95
C THR A 355 14.55 -5.15 -15.00
N ARG A 356 13.30 -5.31 -15.48
CA ARG A 356 12.69 -4.47 -16.52
C ARG A 356 11.66 -3.49 -15.98
N ASP A 357 11.58 -3.37 -14.65
CA ASP A 357 10.71 -2.41 -13.97
C ASP A 357 11.50 -1.18 -13.51
N THR A 358 12.16 -0.53 -14.46
CA THR A 358 12.98 0.66 -14.17
C THR A 358 12.14 1.84 -13.65
N TRP A 359 10.82 1.83 -13.86
CA TRP A 359 9.91 2.80 -13.28
C TRP A 359 9.87 2.73 -11.76
N ALA A 360 9.98 1.53 -11.18
CA ALA A 360 9.99 1.29 -9.74
C ALA A 360 11.38 1.47 -9.10
N ASP A 361 12.43 1.76 -9.86
CA ASP A 361 13.81 1.90 -9.37
C ASP A 361 14.29 0.67 -8.55
N PRO A 362 14.56 -0.48 -9.19
CA PRO A 362 15.00 -1.68 -8.47
C PRO A 362 16.25 -1.49 -7.62
N LYS A 363 17.15 -0.59 -8.02
CA LYS A 363 18.35 -0.27 -7.25
C LYS A 363 18.02 0.60 -6.03
N GLY A 364 17.08 1.52 -6.17
CA GLY A 364 16.57 2.31 -5.05
C GLY A 364 15.85 1.45 -4.01
N GLU A 365 15.07 0.45 -4.44
CA GLU A 365 14.45 -0.52 -3.54
C GLU A 365 15.49 -1.34 -2.78
N PHE A 366 16.55 -1.81 -3.46
CA PHE A 366 17.69 -2.49 -2.83
C PHE A 366 18.40 -1.62 -1.81
N LEU A 367 18.76 -0.39 -2.19
CA LEU A 367 19.49 0.53 -1.33
C LEU A 367 18.68 0.95 -0.09
N SER A 368 17.36 1.03 -0.23
CA SER A 368 16.47 1.27 0.89
C SER A 368 16.44 0.09 1.87
N ALA A 369 16.39 -1.14 1.38
CA ALA A 369 16.52 -2.34 2.20
C ALA A 369 17.86 -2.37 2.94
N LEU A 370 18.96 -2.02 2.26
CA LEU A 370 20.29 -1.91 2.86
C LEU A 370 20.36 -0.80 3.92
N GLY A 371 19.72 0.36 3.66
CA GLY A 371 19.69 1.49 4.59
C GLY A 371 18.93 1.21 5.89
N ALA A 372 18.03 0.23 5.91
CA ALA A 372 17.32 -0.20 7.11
C ALA A 372 18.14 -1.13 8.02
N ASP A 373 19.20 -1.77 7.50
CA ASP A 373 20.03 -2.77 8.21
C ASP A 373 20.51 -2.33 9.60
N PRO A 374 21.01 -1.08 9.80
CA PRO A 374 21.49 -0.64 11.11
C PRO A 374 20.46 -0.78 12.23
N VAL A 375 19.18 -0.52 11.94
CA VAL A 375 18.09 -0.66 12.92
C VAL A 375 17.83 -2.12 13.26
N TYR A 376 17.83 -2.99 12.26
CA TYR A 376 17.65 -4.44 12.46
C TYR A 376 18.76 -5.01 13.33
N ARG A 377 20.01 -4.61 13.09
CA ARG A 377 21.15 -5.03 13.92
C ARG A 377 21.07 -4.48 15.33
N LEU A 378 20.70 -3.21 15.50
CA LEU A 378 20.46 -2.63 16.83
C LEU A 378 19.44 -3.42 17.65
N LEU A 379 18.44 -3.99 16.95
CA LEU A 379 17.39 -4.80 17.58
C LEU A 379 17.75 -6.29 17.71
N GLY A 380 19.01 -6.66 17.45
CA GLY A 380 19.56 -7.98 17.71
C GLY A 380 19.23 -9.03 16.65
N THR A 381 18.96 -8.61 15.42
CA THR A 381 18.77 -9.53 14.29
C THR A 381 19.97 -9.51 13.34
N ASP A 382 20.03 -10.49 12.42
CA ASP A 382 21.08 -10.51 11.38
C ASP A 382 20.86 -9.46 10.26
N GLY A 383 19.78 -8.68 10.34
CA GLY A 383 19.46 -7.62 9.39
C GLY A 383 19.49 -8.09 7.94
N PHE A 384 20.29 -7.43 7.11
CA PHE A 384 20.50 -7.82 5.71
C PHE A 384 21.68 -8.82 5.53
N GLY A 385 22.23 -9.36 6.61
CA GLY A 385 23.40 -10.25 6.57
C GLY A 385 24.65 -9.53 6.05
N ASP A 386 25.45 -10.23 5.24
CA ASP A 386 26.67 -9.68 4.65
C ASP A 386 26.44 -9.01 3.28
N VAL A 387 25.18 -8.76 2.92
CA VAL A 387 24.83 -8.16 1.62
C VAL A 387 25.30 -6.70 1.56
N LYS A 388 26.06 -6.37 0.53
CA LYS A 388 26.59 -5.00 0.29
C LYS A 388 26.24 -4.47 -1.10
N GLU A 389 25.95 -5.38 -2.04
CA GLU A 389 25.67 -5.05 -3.43
C GLU A 389 24.39 -5.74 -3.89
N GLN A 390 23.69 -5.11 -4.83
CA GLN A 390 22.50 -5.68 -5.43
C GLN A 390 22.83 -7.04 -6.06
N PRO A 391 22.05 -8.09 -5.77
CA PRO A 391 22.33 -9.42 -6.31
C PRO A 391 22.17 -9.47 -7.81
N LYS A 392 22.75 -10.52 -8.42
CA LYS A 392 22.45 -10.89 -9.80
C LYS A 392 20.96 -11.24 -9.91
N PRO A 393 20.37 -11.07 -11.11
CA PRO A 393 18.98 -11.48 -11.33
C PRO A 393 18.73 -12.93 -10.91
N ASP A 394 17.53 -13.15 -10.37
CA ASP A 394 17.00 -14.44 -9.93
C ASP A 394 17.76 -15.08 -8.75
N VAL A 395 18.45 -14.26 -7.97
CA VAL A 395 19.10 -14.65 -6.71
C VAL A 395 18.48 -13.91 -5.55
N SER A 396 18.00 -14.64 -4.54
CA SER A 396 17.52 -14.08 -3.27
C SER A 396 18.67 -13.99 -2.28
N VAL A 397 18.79 -12.85 -1.59
CA VAL A 397 19.87 -12.56 -0.63
C VAL A 397 19.31 -11.93 0.66
N GLY A 398 20.07 -12.03 1.73
CA GLY A 398 19.75 -11.42 3.02
C GLY A 398 19.32 -12.43 4.08
N ALA A 399 18.92 -11.91 5.22
CA ALA A 399 18.52 -12.69 6.41
C ALA A 399 17.13 -12.22 6.89
N THR A 400 17.05 -11.42 7.95
CA THR A 400 15.77 -10.84 8.43
C THR A 400 15.23 -9.80 7.45
N ILE A 401 16.10 -9.03 6.80
CA ILE A 401 15.77 -8.29 5.57
C ILE A 401 16.14 -9.19 4.41
N ARG A 402 15.22 -9.42 3.49
CA ARG A 402 15.43 -10.25 2.30
C ARG A 402 15.18 -9.43 1.03
N TYR A 403 15.95 -9.70 -0.01
CA TYR A 403 15.80 -9.03 -1.31
C TYR A 403 16.05 -9.99 -2.47
N HIS A 404 15.28 -9.80 -3.56
CA HIS A 404 15.64 -10.36 -4.87
C HIS A 404 15.41 -9.36 -6.01
N LEU A 405 16.15 -9.54 -7.09
CA LEU A 405 15.91 -8.89 -8.37
C LEU A 405 15.48 -9.96 -9.38
N ARG A 406 14.18 -10.09 -9.64
CA ARG A 406 13.65 -11.08 -10.59
C ARG A 406 13.87 -10.63 -12.04
N THR A 407 14.26 -11.56 -12.92
CA THR A 407 14.23 -11.32 -14.37
C THR A 407 12.79 -11.11 -14.84
N GLY A 408 12.48 -9.95 -15.43
CA GLY A 408 11.15 -9.70 -15.98
C GLY A 408 10.63 -8.29 -15.79
N LYS A 409 9.32 -8.12 -16.05
CA LYS A 409 8.58 -6.85 -15.98
C LYS A 409 7.95 -6.65 -14.61
N HIS A 410 7.27 -5.52 -14.45
CA HIS A 410 6.40 -5.20 -13.32
C HIS A 410 5.27 -6.22 -13.19
N ASP A 411 5.42 -7.18 -12.28
CA ASP A 411 4.47 -8.29 -12.08
C ASP A 411 4.76 -9.07 -10.78
N VAL A 412 3.85 -9.99 -10.44
CA VAL A 412 4.06 -11.08 -9.47
C VAL A 412 4.00 -12.39 -10.22
N THR A 413 4.94 -13.29 -9.97
CA THR A 413 5.09 -14.55 -10.69
C THR A 413 5.29 -15.73 -9.74
N ASP A 414 5.30 -16.94 -10.27
CA ASP A 414 5.63 -18.15 -9.49
C ASP A 414 7.02 -18.09 -8.86
N PHE A 415 8.00 -17.40 -9.50
CA PHE A 415 9.31 -17.20 -8.90
C PHE A 415 9.21 -16.41 -7.60
N ASP A 416 8.46 -15.31 -7.62
CA ASP A 416 8.27 -14.47 -6.42
C ASP A 416 7.62 -15.29 -5.30
N TRP A 417 6.56 -16.05 -5.60
CA TRP A 417 5.88 -16.89 -4.61
C TRP A 417 6.77 -17.99 -4.03
N ILE A 418 7.67 -18.60 -4.81
CA ILE A 418 8.66 -19.56 -4.28
C ILE A 418 9.54 -18.86 -3.24
N GLN A 419 10.06 -17.67 -3.56
CA GLN A 419 10.93 -16.93 -2.67
C GLN A 419 10.19 -16.45 -1.41
N TYR A 420 8.94 -16.05 -1.53
CA TYR A 420 8.12 -15.61 -0.37
C TYR A 420 7.79 -16.77 0.57
N LEU A 421 7.49 -17.94 0.03
CA LEU A 421 7.22 -19.14 0.82
C LEU A 421 8.48 -19.64 1.53
N ASP A 422 9.64 -19.65 0.85
CA ASP A 422 10.92 -20.02 1.47
C ASP A 422 11.28 -19.04 2.61
N PHE A 423 11.12 -17.75 2.38
CA PHE A 423 11.30 -16.72 3.40
C PHE A 423 10.36 -16.91 4.60
N ALA A 424 9.09 -17.18 4.35
CA ALA A 424 8.10 -17.38 5.39
C ALA A 424 8.40 -18.65 6.22
N ASP A 425 8.82 -19.74 5.59
CA ASP A 425 9.24 -20.95 6.28
C ASP A 425 10.41 -20.68 7.22
N GLU A 426 11.42 -19.94 6.75
CA GLU A 426 12.65 -19.66 7.51
C GLU A 426 12.43 -18.67 8.66
N THR A 427 11.60 -17.63 8.44
CA THR A 427 11.57 -16.47 9.34
C THR A 427 10.32 -16.39 10.20
N VAL A 428 9.21 -17.02 9.78
CA VAL A 428 7.91 -16.95 10.48
C VAL A 428 7.52 -18.30 11.08
N VAL A 429 7.63 -19.40 10.30
CA VAL A 429 7.14 -20.71 10.75
C VAL A 429 8.20 -21.46 11.56
N ASN A 430 9.43 -21.55 11.04
CA ASN A 430 10.53 -22.30 11.66
C ASN A 430 11.52 -21.39 12.40
N LYS A 431 11.08 -20.24 12.86
CA LYS A 431 11.91 -19.27 13.58
C LYS A 431 12.64 -19.99 14.74
N ARG A 432 13.96 -20.15 14.56
CA ARG A 432 14.86 -20.79 15.53
C ARG A 432 15.27 -19.80 16.62
#